data_9cf11434cbdf973c2ba3bfc935b4b4e7
#
_entry.id   9cf11434cbdf973c2ba3bfc935b4b4e7
#
_cell.length_a   1.000
_cell.length_b   1.000
_cell.length_c   1.000
_cell.angle_alpha   90.00
_cell.angle_beta   90.00
_cell.angle_gamma   90.00
#
_symmetry.space_group_name_H-M   'P 1'
#
loop_
_entity.id
_entity.type
_entity.pdbx_description
1 polymer ?
#
loop_
_entity_poly.entity_id
_entity_poly.type
_entity_poly.pdbx_seq_one_letter_code
_entity_poly.pdbx_strand_id
1 'polypeptide(L)'
;MPTNEKVYVLIVEDDVFLAQIYQKKFEMEGFKVSVADNGEKGLSEAQKKKPNIILLDILLPKMDGFAVLEKLKSGADTKDIPVILLTNLGQKEDVDKGLAVGAVDYLIKAHFKPSEVVDKVKKVLNLA
;
A
#
# COMPACT_ATOMS: atom_id res chain seq x y z
N MET A 1 0.11 -0.90 -24.50
CA MET A 1 0.52 -0.24 -23.24
C MET A 1 -0.55 -0.38 -22.19
N PRO A 2 -0.23 -0.87 -21.03
CA PRO A 2 -1.21 -0.86 -19.95
C PRO A 2 -1.52 0.60 -19.57
N THR A 3 -2.79 0.89 -19.43
CA THR A 3 -3.22 2.21 -18.96
C THR A 3 -3.41 2.16 -17.46
N ASN A 4 -3.22 3.30 -16.78
CA ASN A 4 -3.42 3.39 -15.33
C ASN A 4 -4.85 3.03 -14.93
N GLU A 5 -5.81 3.20 -15.83
CA GLU A 5 -7.23 2.91 -15.58
C GLU A 5 -7.49 1.46 -15.15
N LYS A 6 -6.64 0.54 -15.56
CA LYS A 6 -6.79 -0.88 -15.22
C LYS A 6 -6.01 -1.27 -13.96
N VAL A 7 -5.27 -0.35 -13.39
CA VAL A 7 -4.49 -0.61 -12.19
C VAL A 7 -5.29 -0.25 -10.96
N TYR A 8 -5.41 -1.21 -10.07
CA TYR A 8 -6.17 -1.05 -8.83
C TYR A 8 -5.20 -0.97 -7.66
N VAL A 9 -5.29 0.13 -6.90
CA VAL A 9 -4.45 0.39 -5.72
C VAL A 9 -5.33 0.30 -4.48
N LEU A 10 -4.89 -0.48 -3.52
CA LEU A 10 -5.51 -0.52 -2.19
C LEU A 10 -4.62 0.26 -1.23
N ILE A 11 -5.21 1.24 -0.55
CA ILE A 11 -4.51 2.04 0.46
C ILE A 11 -5.05 1.66 1.82
N VAL A 12 -4.18 1.19 2.71
CA VAL A 12 -4.55 0.82 4.09
C VAL A 12 -3.93 1.88 5.01
N GLU A 13 -4.76 2.83 5.44
CA GLU A 13 -4.34 4.02 6.17
C GLU A 13 -5.47 4.49 7.08
N ASP A 14 -5.20 4.66 8.37
CA ASP A 14 -6.20 5.11 9.33
C ASP A 14 -6.37 6.63 9.39
N ASP A 15 -5.41 7.40 8.92
CA ASP A 15 -5.53 8.85 8.82
C ASP A 15 -6.42 9.19 7.63
N VAL A 16 -7.65 9.60 7.92
CA VAL A 16 -8.67 9.87 6.89
C VAL A 16 -8.21 10.95 5.90
N PHE A 17 -7.61 12.02 6.41
CA PHE A 17 -7.16 13.12 5.55
C PHE A 17 -6.05 12.68 4.62
N LEU A 18 -5.07 11.96 5.14
CA LEU A 18 -3.95 11.48 4.34
C LEU A 18 -4.41 10.47 3.30
N ALA A 19 -5.30 9.55 3.70
CA ALA A 19 -5.86 8.58 2.77
C ALA A 19 -6.60 9.25 1.62
N GLN A 20 -7.37 10.30 1.91
CA GLN A 20 -8.09 11.05 0.88
C GLN A 20 -7.15 11.77 -0.08
N ILE A 21 -6.06 12.32 0.44
CA ILE A 21 -5.06 12.99 -0.39
C ILE A 21 -4.43 12.00 -1.36
N TYR A 22 -4.03 10.84 -0.88
CA TYR A 22 -3.48 9.79 -1.74
C TYR A 22 -4.51 9.30 -2.74
N GLN A 23 -5.71 9.01 -2.29
CA GLN A 23 -6.79 8.53 -3.15
C GLN A 23 -7.04 9.48 -4.31
N LYS A 24 -7.19 10.77 -3.99
CA LYS A 24 -7.45 11.78 -5.00
C LYS A 24 -6.32 11.86 -6.01
N LYS A 25 -5.07 11.82 -5.54
CA LYS A 25 -3.92 11.89 -6.44
C LYS A 25 -3.85 10.70 -7.38
N PHE A 26 -4.06 9.48 -6.85
CA PHE A 26 -4.08 8.29 -7.70
C PHE A 26 -5.22 8.32 -8.71
N GLU A 27 -6.40 8.74 -8.27
CA GLU A 27 -7.56 8.85 -9.18
C GLU A 27 -7.32 9.87 -10.30
N MET A 28 -6.67 10.98 -9.99
CA MET A 28 -6.30 11.98 -10.99
C MET A 28 -5.33 11.42 -12.03
N GLU A 29 -4.54 10.43 -11.65
CA GLU A 29 -3.61 9.77 -12.56
C GLU A 29 -4.22 8.56 -13.27
N GLY A 30 -5.52 8.33 -13.09
CA GLY A 30 -6.26 7.27 -13.79
C GLY A 30 -6.34 5.94 -13.08
N PHE A 31 -5.82 5.83 -11.87
CA PHE A 31 -5.89 4.56 -11.11
C PHE A 31 -7.25 4.36 -10.48
N LYS A 32 -7.65 3.11 -10.33
CA LYS A 32 -8.74 2.74 -9.43
C LYS A 32 -8.18 2.62 -8.02
N VAL A 33 -8.91 3.15 -7.04
CA VAL A 33 -8.42 3.20 -5.66
C VAL A 33 -9.52 2.76 -4.71
N SER A 34 -9.15 1.96 -3.71
CA SER A 34 -10.00 1.80 -2.54
C SER A 34 -9.14 2.05 -1.28
N VAL A 35 -9.81 2.43 -0.21
CA VAL A 35 -9.16 2.77 1.05
C VAL A 35 -9.77 1.93 2.15
N ALA A 36 -8.91 1.34 2.97
CA ALA A 36 -9.31 0.66 4.20
C ALA A 36 -8.70 1.41 5.38
N ASP A 37 -9.48 1.66 6.41
CA ASP A 37 -9.04 2.46 7.55
C ASP A 37 -8.45 1.64 8.70
N ASN A 38 -8.35 0.34 8.53
CA ASN A 38 -7.71 -0.53 9.51
C ASN A 38 -7.21 -1.82 8.84
N GLY A 39 -6.42 -2.60 9.59
CA GLY A 39 -5.79 -3.79 9.05
C GLY A 39 -6.75 -4.89 8.65
N GLU A 40 -7.81 -5.09 9.43
CA GLU A 40 -8.81 -6.13 9.13
C GLU A 40 -9.51 -5.86 7.80
N LYS A 41 -9.95 -4.61 7.61
CA LYS A 41 -10.58 -4.20 6.36
C LYS A 41 -9.61 -4.28 5.20
N GLY A 42 -8.35 -3.88 5.43
CA GLY A 42 -7.32 -3.96 4.40
C GLY A 42 -7.11 -5.38 3.92
N LEU A 43 -6.99 -6.32 4.85
CA LEU A 43 -6.81 -7.73 4.50
C LEU A 43 -8.03 -8.27 3.75
N SER A 44 -9.24 -7.96 4.24
CA SER A 44 -10.48 -8.39 3.59
C SER A 44 -10.60 -7.85 2.16
N GLU A 45 -10.31 -6.56 1.97
CA GLU A 45 -10.35 -5.95 0.64
C GLU A 45 -9.33 -6.58 -0.30
N ALA A 46 -8.12 -6.85 0.19
CA ALA A 46 -7.09 -7.47 -0.63
C ALA A 46 -7.52 -8.87 -1.09
N GLN A 47 -8.14 -9.64 -0.21
CA GLN A 47 -8.61 -10.98 -0.54
C GLN A 47 -9.76 -10.98 -1.53
N LYS A 48 -10.68 -10.04 -1.38
CA LYS A 48 -11.87 -9.95 -2.23
C LYS A 48 -11.59 -9.33 -3.59
N LYS A 49 -10.84 -8.23 -3.61
CA LYS A 49 -10.67 -7.41 -4.82
C LYS A 49 -9.35 -7.64 -5.54
N LYS A 50 -8.41 -8.28 -4.89
CA LYS A 50 -7.10 -8.62 -5.46
C LYS A 50 -6.47 -7.44 -6.20
N PRO A 51 -6.10 -6.36 -5.48
CA PRO A 51 -5.51 -5.19 -6.11
C PRO A 51 -4.16 -5.51 -6.75
N ASN A 52 -3.72 -4.64 -7.63
CA ASN A 52 -2.42 -4.79 -8.28
C ASN A 52 -1.28 -4.40 -7.35
N ILE A 53 -1.54 -3.55 -6.36
CA ILE A 53 -0.55 -3.12 -5.40
C ILE A 53 -1.26 -2.63 -4.13
N ILE A 54 -0.59 -2.77 -2.99
CA ILE A 54 -1.11 -2.33 -1.70
C ILE A 54 -0.13 -1.34 -1.08
N LEU A 55 -0.65 -0.18 -0.66
CA LEU A 55 0.09 0.77 0.19
C LEU A 55 -0.39 0.52 1.61
N LEU A 56 0.51 0.11 2.48
CA LEU A 56 0.16 -0.38 3.82
C LEU A 56 0.89 0.41 4.90
N ASP A 57 0.13 1.11 5.74
CA ASP A 57 0.68 1.78 6.91
C ASP A 57 1.08 0.72 7.95
N ILE A 58 2.22 0.94 8.59
CA ILE A 58 2.71 0.05 9.65
C ILE A 58 1.89 0.21 10.93
N LEU A 59 1.55 1.45 11.29
CA LEU A 59 0.81 1.74 12.53
C LEU A 59 -0.68 1.84 12.25
N LEU A 60 -1.39 0.75 12.49
CA LEU A 60 -2.82 0.66 12.24
C LEU A 60 -3.57 0.21 13.49
N PRO A 61 -4.84 0.66 13.66
CA PRO A 61 -5.69 0.11 14.71
C PRO A 61 -6.13 -1.31 14.37
N LYS A 62 -6.51 -2.06 15.38
CA LYS A 62 -7.05 -3.43 15.34
C LYS A 62 -6.02 -4.50 14.96
N MET A 63 -5.31 -4.31 13.85
CA MET A 63 -4.28 -5.25 13.42
C MET A 63 -3.14 -4.43 12.83
N ASP A 64 -1.95 -4.52 13.40
CA ASP A 64 -0.83 -3.71 12.95
C ASP A 64 -0.38 -4.12 11.53
N GLY A 65 0.35 -3.20 10.88
CA GLY A 65 0.75 -3.38 9.50
C GLY A 65 1.62 -4.61 9.26
N PHE A 66 2.46 -4.99 10.21
CA PHE A 66 3.28 -6.19 10.05
C PHE A 66 2.44 -7.46 10.05
N ALA A 67 1.42 -7.51 10.92
CA ALA A 67 0.52 -8.65 10.97
C ALA A 67 -0.29 -8.77 9.67
N VAL A 68 -0.74 -7.64 9.12
CA VAL A 68 -1.42 -7.61 7.83
C VAL A 68 -0.49 -8.12 6.73
N LEU A 69 0.75 -7.62 6.72
CA LEU A 69 1.74 -8.02 5.72
C LEU A 69 2.02 -9.54 5.78
N GLU A 70 2.20 -10.08 6.97
CA GLU A 70 2.41 -11.52 7.14
C GLU A 70 1.26 -12.33 6.58
N LYS A 71 0.03 -11.92 6.87
CA LYS A 71 -1.15 -12.61 6.37
C LYS A 71 -1.29 -12.51 4.85
N LEU A 72 -0.97 -11.35 4.28
CA LEU A 72 -0.98 -11.17 2.84
C LEU A 72 0.05 -12.08 2.17
N LYS A 73 1.25 -12.14 2.71
CA LYS A 73 2.34 -12.92 2.12
C LYS A 73 2.20 -14.42 2.33
N SER A 74 1.39 -14.85 3.30
CA SER A 74 1.11 -16.28 3.51
C SER A 74 -0.16 -16.74 2.80
N GLY A 75 -0.97 -15.84 2.25
CA GLY A 75 -2.20 -16.20 1.55
C GLY A 75 -1.95 -16.58 0.10
N ALA A 76 -2.54 -17.67 -0.35
CA ALA A 76 -2.35 -18.17 -1.72
C ALA A 76 -2.79 -17.13 -2.76
N ASP A 77 -3.85 -16.39 -2.47
CA ASP A 77 -4.43 -15.41 -3.39
C ASP A 77 -3.78 -14.03 -3.34
N THR A 78 -3.00 -13.75 -2.28
CA THR A 78 -2.48 -12.40 -2.04
C THR A 78 -0.97 -12.33 -1.99
N LYS A 79 -0.28 -13.46 -1.90
CA LYS A 79 1.18 -13.48 -1.71
C LYS A 79 1.97 -12.77 -2.81
N ASP A 80 1.45 -12.74 -4.02
CA ASP A 80 2.14 -12.15 -5.17
C ASP A 80 1.81 -10.68 -5.38
N ILE A 81 0.90 -10.12 -4.58
CA ILE A 81 0.56 -8.70 -4.68
C ILE A 81 1.70 -7.88 -4.04
N PRO A 82 2.34 -6.98 -4.78
CA PRO A 82 3.39 -6.15 -4.19
C PRO A 82 2.82 -5.22 -3.12
N VAL A 83 3.55 -5.09 -2.02
CA VAL A 83 3.18 -4.24 -0.89
C VAL A 83 4.28 -3.23 -0.64
N ILE A 84 3.92 -1.95 -0.63
CA ILE A 84 4.81 -0.86 -0.22
C ILE A 84 4.38 -0.42 1.17
N LEU A 85 5.32 -0.40 2.11
CA LEU A 85 5.03 0.04 3.47
C LEU A 85 5.09 1.55 3.56
N LEU A 86 4.12 2.14 4.25
CA LEU A 86 4.11 3.55 4.58
C LEU A 86 4.42 3.71 6.06
N THR A 87 5.33 4.60 6.40
CA THR A 87 5.72 4.81 7.80
C THR A 87 6.02 6.28 8.06
N ASN A 88 5.69 6.75 9.27
CA ASN A 88 6.05 8.09 9.71
C ASN A 88 7.47 8.14 10.25
N LEU A 89 7.93 7.01 10.78
CA LEU A 89 9.21 6.92 11.45
C LEU A 89 10.09 5.99 10.63
N GLY A 90 11.08 6.54 9.96
CA GLY A 90 12.01 5.75 9.17
C GLY A 90 12.97 4.94 10.03
N GLN A 91 12.46 4.18 11.00
CA GLN A 91 13.30 3.32 11.82
C GLN A 91 13.76 2.14 10.99
N LYS A 92 15.04 2.03 10.85
CA LYS A 92 15.67 1.00 10.02
C LYS A 92 15.20 -0.41 10.40
N GLU A 93 15.03 -0.68 11.69
CA GLU A 93 14.60 -1.99 12.17
C GLU A 93 13.22 -2.37 11.64
N ASP A 94 12.28 -1.42 11.64
CA ASP A 94 10.93 -1.66 11.15
C ASP A 94 10.91 -1.86 9.64
N VAL A 95 11.71 -1.07 8.93
CA VAL A 95 11.86 -1.20 7.49
C VAL A 95 12.44 -2.55 7.13
N ASP A 96 13.53 -2.93 7.79
CA ASP A 96 14.19 -4.20 7.54
C ASP A 96 13.27 -5.38 7.83
N LYS A 97 12.49 -5.29 8.91
CA LYS A 97 11.51 -6.31 9.27
C LYS A 97 10.45 -6.47 8.18
N GLY A 98 9.92 -5.35 7.69
CA GLY A 98 8.90 -5.38 6.63
C GLY A 98 9.43 -5.98 5.34
N LEU A 99 10.64 -5.58 4.94
CA LEU A 99 11.26 -6.12 3.73
C LEU A 99 11.54 -7.62 3.88
N ALA A 100 11.96 -8.05 5.06
CA ALA A 100 12.21 -9.47 5.33
C ALA A 100 10.94 -10.31 5.24
N VAL A 101 9.79 -9.74 5.63
CA VAL A 101 8.50 -10.43 5.53
C VAL A 101 8.00 -10.49 4.09
N GLY A 102 8.43 -9.56 3.24
CA GLY A 102 8.08 -9.61 1.82
C GLY A 102 7.58 -8.32 1.20
N ALA A 103 7.64 -7.20 1.91
CA ALA A 103 7.34 -5.91 1.28
C ALA A 103 8.37 -5.64 0.18
N VAL A 104 7.94 -5.03 -0.92
CA VAL A 104 8.86 -4.75 -2.03
C VAL A 104 9.62 -3.44 -1.82
N ASP A 105 9.06 -2.54 -1.02
CA ASP A 105 9.67 -1.24 -0.77
C ASP A 105 9.00 -0.58 0.44
N TYR A 106 9.49 0.59 0.82
CA TYR A 106 8.90 1.40 1.88
C TYR A 106 8.98 2.87 1.51
N LEU A 107 8.12 3.68 2.12
CA LEU A 107 8.13 5.13 1.96
C LEU A 107 7.95 5.77 3.34
N ILE A 108 8.75 6.79 3.62
CA ILE A 108 8.61 7.59 4.85
C ILE A 108 7.68 8.74 4.49
N LYS A 109 6.49 8.76 5.09
CA LYS A 109 5.42 9.71 4.73
C LYS A 109 5.87 11.17 4.72
N ALA A 110 6.69 11.57 5.68
CA ALA A 110 7.16 12.95 5.79
C ALA A 110 8.12 13.35 4.67
N HIS A 111 8.73 12.39 3.98
CA HIS A 111 9.74 12.67 2.96
C HIS A 111 9.20 12.66 1.54
N PHE A 112 7.95 12.25 1.35
CA PHE A 112 7.39 12.07 0.01
C PHE A 112 6.08 12.83 -0.15
N LYS A 113 5.96 13.54 -1.27
CA LYS A 113 4.71 14.16 -1.68
C LYS A 113 3.81 13.10 -2.29
N PRO A 114 2.48 13.31 -2.31
CA PRO A 114 1.57 12.34 -2.94
C PRO A 114 1.94 11.98 -4.38
N SER A 115 2.42 12.94 -5.17
CA SER A 115 2.87 12.66 -6.53
C SER A 115 4.06 11.70 -6.56
N GLU A 116 4.95 11.80 -5.59
CA GLU A 116 6.11 10.92 -5.49
C GLU A 116 5.70 9.50 -5.10
N VAL A 117 4.65 9.37 -4.27
CA VAL A 117 4.09 8.06 -3.93
C VAL A 117 3.51 7.39 -5.18
N VAL A 118 2.80 8.16 -6.01
CA VAL A 118 2.28 7.66 -7.29
C VAL A 118 3.43 7.21 -8.20
N ASP A 119 4.49 8.00 -8.29
CA ASP A 119 5.66 7.65 -9.11
C ASP A 119 6.31 6.35 -8.62
N LYS A 120 6.36 6.15 -7.31
CA LYS A 120 6.91 4.91 -6.75
C LYS A 120 6.07 3.69 -7.15
N VAL A 121 4.76 3.83 -7.09
CA VAL A 121 3.84 2.76 -7.52
C VAL A 121 4.05 2.44 -9.00
N LYS A 122 4.15 3.47 -9.83
CA LYS A 122 4.41 3.27 -11.26
C LYS A 122 5.71 2.51 -11.49
N LYS A 123 6.74 2.84 -10.73
CA LYS A 123 8.04 2.17 -10.82
C LYS A 123 7.93 0.69 -10.45
N VAL A 124 7.30 0.41 -9.33
CA VAL A 124 7.13 -0.98 -8.85
C VAL A 124 6.34 -1.81 -9.84
N LEU A 125 5.33 -1.22 -10.49
CA LEU A 125 4.48 -1.92 -11.44
C LEU A 125 4.97 -1.83 -12.90
N ASN A 126 6.11 -1.23 -13.13
CA ASN A 126 6.66 -1.03 -14.48
C ASN A 126 5.71 -0.28 -15.42
N LEU A 127 5.07 0.74 -14.92
CA LEU A 127 4.19 1.60 -15.71
C LEU A 127 4.95 2.78 -16.28
N ALA A 128 4.56 3.20 -17.46
CA ALA A 128 5.15 4.35 -18.13
C ALA A 128 4.80 5.67 -17.44
#